data_0d0662952cba34fba5f64ac4a7f53c0d
#
_entry.id   0d0662952cba34fba5f64ac4a7f53c0d
#
_cell.length_a   1.000
_cell.length_b   1.000
_cell.length_c   1.000
_cell.angle_alpha   90.00
_cell.angle_beta   90.00
_cell.angle_gamma   90.00
#
_symmetry.space_group_name_H-M   'P 1'
#
loop_
_entity.id
_entity.type
_entity.pdbx_description
1 polymer ?
#
loop_
_entity_poly.entity_id
_entity_poly.type
_entity_poly.pdbx_seq_one_letter_code
_entity_poly.pdbx_strand_id
1 'polypeptide(L)'
;ILVTDHKISTVEQILPALEMVAREGRPLVVVADDIDGQALAAMIMNAMRGTMKVAAVKAPAYGEERRQTLEDLALSVGATFISRESGVKLSDIQMVHFGTSKFVESTKSSTIFVGGNADVESIETKIESLKSEIEVTEDLEACDTIQKRIVRLASGVAVIRVGGSTEVEMTEKKHRIEDAL
;
A
#
# COMPACT_ATOMS: atom_id res chain seq x y z
N ILE A 1 2.76 -7.16 3.65
CA ILE A 1 2.94 -5.83 3.02
C ILE A 1 4.01 -5.10 3.81
N LEU A 2 5.00 -4.55 3.14
CA LEU A 2 6.02 -3.66 3.69
C LEU A 2 5.72 -2.23 3.24
N VAL A 3 5.68 -1.28 4.17
CA VAL A 3 5.41 0.14 3.89
C VAL A 3 6.57 1.00 4.39
N THR A 4 7.18 1.77 3.50
CA THR A 4 8.34 2.61 3.82
C THR A 4 8.42 3.86 2.93
N ASP A 5 9.02 4.93 3.44
CA ASP A 5 9.40 6.12 2.66
C ASP A 5 10.84 6.07 2.14
N HIS A 6 11.53 4.96 2.39
CA HIS A 6 12.88 4.78 1.84
C HIS A 6 12.83 4.55 0.33
N LYS A 7 13.86 5.05 -0.36
CA LYS A 7 14.19 4.59 -1.70
C LYS A 7 15.00 3.30 -1.59
N ILE A 8 14.56 2.26 -2.31
CA ILE A 8 15.17 0.93 -2.30
C ILE A 8 15.88 0.71 -3.64
N SER A 9 17.21 0.73 -3.65
CA SER A 9 18.01 0.62 -4.88
C SER A 9 18.96 -0.59 -4.87
N THR A 10 19.38 -1.05 -3.70
CA THR A 10 20.33 -2.17 -3.57
C THR A 10 19.65 -3.43 -3.03
N VAL A 11 20.22 -4.58 -3.39
CA VAL A 11 19.68 -5.88 -2.95
C VAL A 11 19.74 -6.03 -1.43
N GLU A 12 20.80 -5.52 -0.81
CA GLU A 12 21.00 -5.60 0.63
C GLU A 12 19.87 -4.95 1.43
N GLN A 13 19.24 -3.90 0.87
CA GLN A 13 18.12 -3.21 1.52
C GLN A 13 16.84 -4.04 1.55
N ILE A 14 16.60 -4.87 0.54
CA ILE A 14 15.35 -5.63 0.41
C ILE A 14 15.52 -7.12 0.74
N LEU A 15 16.74 -7.63 0.73
CA LEU A 15 17.04 -9.04 0.93
C LEU A 15 16.47 -9.61 2.25
N PRO A 16 16.60 -8.93 3.41
CA PRO A 16 16.03 -9.44 4.65
C PRO A 16 14.50 -9.62 4.56
N ALA A 17 13.80 -8.66 3.94
CA ALA A 17 12.36 -8.75 3.73
C ALA A 17 11.97 -9.91 2.81
N LEU A 18 12.70 -10.09 1.70
CA LEU A 18 12.48 -11.20 0.77
C LEU A 18 12.71 -12.56 1.42
N GLU A 19 13.80 -12.72 2.18
CA GLU A 19 14.13 -13.98 2.85
C GLU A 19 13.10 -14.36 3.92
N MET A 20 12.67 -13.41 4.74
CA MET A 20 11.66 -13.67 5.78
C MET A 20 10.35 -14.15 5.18
N VAL A 21 9.85 -13.43 4.16
CA VAL A 21 8.56 -13.76 3.53
C VAL A 21 8.66 -15.04 2.67
N ALA A 22 9.82 -15.31 2.05
CA ALA A 22 10.06 -16.54 1.31
C ALA A 22 10.02 -17.78 2.21
N ARG A 23 10.56 -17.69 3.43
CA ARG A 23 10.51 -18.80 4.42
C ARG A 23 9.08 -19.15 4.83
N GLU A 24 8.19 -18.16 4.84
CA GLU A 24 6.76 -18.36 5.13
C GLU A 24 5.93 -18.76 3.90
N GLY A 25 6.51 -18.71 2.70
CA GLY A 25 5.81 -19.03 1.45
C GLY A 25 4.69 -18.03 1.11
N ARG A 26 4.72 -16.81 1.65
CA ARG A 26 3.68 -15.79 1.46
C ARG A 26 4.04 -14.82 0.34
N PRO A 27 3.03 -14.22 -0.35
CA PRO A 27 3.27 -13.13 -1.27
C PRO A 27 3.73 -11.87 -0.52
N LEU A 28 4.60 -11.07 -1.16
CA LEU A 28 5.08 -9.78 -0.64
C LEU A 28 4.70 -8.64 -1.57
N VAL A 29 4.10 -7.60 -0.99
CA VAL A 29 3.94 -6.30 -1.64
C VAL A 29 4.80 -5.29 -0.89
N VAL A 30 5.68 -4.60 -1.62
CA VAL A 30 6.54 -3.55 -1.08
C VAL A 30 6.03 -2.21 -1.60
N VAL A 31 5.62 -1.34 -0.70
CA VAL A 31 5.25 0.05 -1.01
C VAL A 31 6.34 0.96 -0.49
N ALA A 32 7.01 1.66 -1.38
CA ALA A 32 8.17 2.48 -1.06
C ALA A 32 8.15 3.82 -1.81
N ASP A 33 8.96 4.78 -1.38
CA ASP A 33 9.15 6.05 -2.09
C ASP A 33 9.53 5.80 -3.55
N ASP A 34 10.53 4.96 -3.75
CA ASP A 34 10.94 4.47 -5.06
C ASP A 34 11.63 3.11 -4.93
N ILE A 35 11.50 2.27 -5.96
CA ILE A 35 12.21 0.99 -6.04
C ILE A 35 12.86 0.91 -7.41
N ASP A 36 14.18 0.90 -7.44
CA ASP A 36 14.94 0.87 -8.70
C ASP A 36 16.18 -0.03 -8.63
N GLY A 37 17.02 0.06 -9.65
CA GLY A 37 18.33 -0.55 -9.69
C GLY A 37 18.33 -2.07 -9.44
N GLN A 38 19.27 -2.50 -8.60
CA GLN A 38 19.50 -3.92 -8.31
C GLN A 38 18.35 -4.53 -7.48
N ALA A 39 17.71 -3.74 -6.61
CA ALA A 39 16.59 -4.20 -5.82
C ALA A 39 15.40 -4.59 -6.71
N LEU A 40 15.02 -3.71 -7.63
CA LEU A 40 13.93 -3.99 -8.58
C LEU A 40 14.25 -5.18 -9.47
N ALA A 41 15.48 -5.26 -9.99
CA ALA A 41 15.93 -6.40 -10.79
C ALA A 41 15.83 -7.73 -10.03
N ALA A 42 16.23 -7.76 -8.76
CA ALA A 42 16.13 -8.95 -7.92
C ALA A 42 14.67 -9.37 -7.70
N MET A 43 13.77 -8.41 -7.44
CA MET A 43 12.33 -8.69 -7.29
C MET A 43 11.73 -9.26 -8.57
N ILE A 44 12.02 -8.65 -9.74
CA ILE A 44 11.57 -9.12 -11.05
C ILE A 44 12.06 -10.55 -11.32
N MET A 45 13.34 -10.83 -11.08
CA MET A 45 13.93 -12.15 -11.30
C MET A 45 13.26 -13.22 -10.44
N ASN A 46 12.98 -12.94 -9.18
CA ASN A 46 12.28 -13.86 -8.29
C ASN A 46 10.83 -14.11 -8.75
N ALA A 47 10.12 -13.05 -9.17
CA ALA A 47 8.76 -13.17 -9.70
C ALA A 47 8.73 -14.00 -11.00
N MET A 48 9.64 -13.74 -11.95
CA MET A 48 9.71 -14.45 -13.23
C MET A 48 10.07 -15.93 -13.06
N ARG A 49 10.94 -16.27 -12.11
CA ARG A 49 11.29 -17.65 -11.79
C ARG A 49 10.19 -18.40 -11.04
N GLY A 50 9.13 -17.69 -10.62
CA GLY A 50 8.06 -18.27 -9.83
C GLY A 50 8.49 -18.70 -8.41
N THR A 51 9.70 -18.32 -7.98
CA THR A 51 10.23 -18.64 -6.65
C THR A 51 9.51 -17.87 -5.55
N MET A 52 8.99 -16.68 -5.90
CA MET A 52 8.30 -15.80 -4.96
C MET A 52 7.27 -14.93 -5.69
N LYS A 53 6.10 -14.77 -5.07
CA LYS A 53 5.10 -13.78 -5.51
C LYS A 53 5.43 -12.44 -4.86
N VAL A 54 6.04 -11.55 -5.62
CA VAL A 54 6.47 -10.24 -5.13
C VAL A 54 6.02 -9.13 -6.08
N ALA A 55 5.56 -8.01 -5.52
CA ALA A 55 5.20 -6.81 -6.25
C ALA A 55 5.82 -5.58 -5.60
N ALA A 56 6.27 -4.64 -6.43
CA ALA A 56 6.79 -3.33 -6.04
C ALA A 56 5.78 -2.26 -6.44
N VAL A 57 5.42 -1.42 -5.49
CA VAL A 57 4.50 -0.30 -5.69
C VAL A 57 5.22 0.98 -5.27
N LYS A 58 5.25 1.94 -6.18
CA LYS A 58 5.76 3.28 -5.88
C LYS A 58 4.69 4.09 -5.17
N ALA A 59 5.07 4.73 -4.07
CA ALA A 59 4.18 5.58 -3.29
C ALA A 59 3.67 6.76 -4.13
N PRO A 60 2.37 7.10 -4.05
CA PRO A 60 1.80 8.24 -4.73
C PRO A 60 2.23 9.56 -4.08
N ALA A 61 1.95 10.67 -4.75
CA ALA A 61 2.20 12.04 -4.29
C ALA A 61 3.68 12.34 -3.96
N TYR A 62 3.95 13.43 -3.27
CA TYR A 62 5.30 13.90 -2.91
C TYR A 62 5.29 14.53 -1.52
N GLY A 63 6.49 14.63 -0.91
CA GLY A 63 6.65 15.34 0.36
C GLY A 63 5.78 14.80 1.48
N GLU A 64 5.16 15.69 2.22
CA GLU A 64 4.35 15.36 3.40
C GLU A 64 3.08 14.55 3.04
N GLU A 65 2.43 14.87 1.93
CA GLU A 65 1.25 14.13 1.47
C GLU A 65 1.57 12.64 1.22
N ARG A 66 2.73 12.35 0.63
CA ARG A 66 3.22 10.98 0.45
C ARG A 66 3.41 10.27 1.78
N ARG A 67 4.08 10.94 2.73
CA ARG A 67 4.33 10.40 4.06
C ARG A 67 3.02 10.04 4.76
N GLN A 68 2.09 10.98 4.78
CA GLN A 68 0.77 10.78 5.37
C GLN A 68 -0.01 9.64 4.71
N THR A 69 0.07 9.52 3.38
CA THR A 69 -0.57 8.42 2.64
C THR A 69 0.06 7.06 3.02
N LEU A 70 1.37 7.01 3.19
CA LEU A 70 2.06 5.79 3.63
C LEU A 70 1.75 5.43 5.09
N GLU A 71 1.65 6.41 5.97
CA GLU A 71 1.23 6.20 7.36
C GLU A 71 -0.19 5.65 7.43
N ASP A 72 -1.13 6.25 6.69
CA ASP A 72 -2.52 5.80 6.64
C ASP A 72 -2.64 4.38 6.04
N LEU A 73 -1.84 4.07 5.02
CA LEU A 73 -1.77 2.73 4.45
C LEU A 73 -1.22 1.73 5.48
N ALA A 74 -0.12 2.05 6.14
CA ALA A 74 0.49 1.18 7.15
C ALA A 74 -0.51 0.89 8.27
N LEU A 75 -1.21 1.90 8.76
CA LEU A 75 -2.28 1.75 9.74
C LEU A 75 -3.37 0.81 9.22
N SER A 76 -3.85 1.01 7.99
CA SER A 76 -4.94 0.23 7.39
C SER A 76 -4.62 -1.25 7.20
N VAL A 77 -3.36 -1.61 6.97
CA VAL A 77 -2.93 -2.99 6.77
C VAL A 77 -2.31 -3.62 8.02
N GLY A 78 -2.24 -2.88 9.13
CA GLY A 78 -1.61 -3.31 10.37
C GLY A 78 -0.09 -3.47 10.25
N ALA A 79 0.56 -2.65 9.42
CA ALA A 79 2.02 -2.60 9.26
C ALA A 79 2.63 -1.51 10.15
N THR A 80 3.91 -1.65 10.45
CA THR A 80 4.71 -0.53 10.96
C THR A 80 5.24 0.29 9.80
N PHE A 81 4.97 1.59 9.79
CA PHE A 81 5.57 2.50 8.81
C PHE A 81 7.06 2.68 9.09
N ILE A 82 7.90 2.17 8.18
CA ILE A 82 9.36 2.30 8.28
C ILE A 82 9.79 3.61 7.62
N SER A 83 9.86 4.68 8.40
CA SER A 83 10.28 5.98 7.90
C SER A 83 11.78 6.20 8.08
N ARG A 84 12.34 7.12 7.28
CA ARG A 84 13.74 7.57 7.43
C ARG A 84 14.01 8.18 8.79
N GLU A 85 12.98 8.78 9.38
CA GLU A 85 13.05 9.43 10.70
C GLU A 85 12.91 8.44 11.86
N SER A 86 12.30 7.26 11.63
CA SER A 86 12.12 6.24 12.67
C SER A 86 13.43 5.64 13.17
N GLY A 87 14.53 5.83 12.44
CA GLY A 87 15.84 5.25 12.75
C GLY A 87 15.92 3.74 12.50
N VAL A 88 14.83 3.10 12.11
CA VAL A 88 14.79 1.68 11.73
C VAL A 88 15.35 1.52 10.33
N LYS A 89 16.41 0.74 10.21
CA LYS A 89 16.97 0.41 8.89
C LYS A 89 16.19 -0.72 8.23
N LEU A 90 16.13 -0.69 6.91
CA LEU A 90 15.52 -1.78 6.13
C LEU A 90 16.21 -3.13 6.35
N SER A 91 17.49 -3.13 6.75
CA SER A 91 18.24 -4.34 7.15
C SER A 91 17.76 -4.97 8.47
N ASP A 92 17.13 -4.19 9.33
CA ASP A 92 16.77 -4.59 10.69
C ASP A 92 15.26 -4.90 10.82
N ILE A 93 14.58 -5.02 9.67
CA ILE A 93 13.15 -5.35 9.60
C ILE A 93 12.90 -6.74 10.20
N GLN A 94 11.78 -6.84 10.91
CA GLN A 94 11.27 -8.09 11.48
C GLN A 94 9.86 -8.38 10.97
N MET A 95 9.38 -9.61 11.12
CA MET A 95 8.04 -10.00 10.67
C MET A 95 6.91 -9.16 11.29
N VAL A 96 7.10 -8.66 12.50
CA VAL A 96 6.13 -7.78 13.18
C VAL A 96 5.90 -6.45 12.45
N HIS A 97 6.84 -6.02 11.64
CA HIS A 97 6.71 -4.78 10.87
C HIS A 97 5.86 -4.92 9.60
N PHE A 98 5.57 -6.17 9.18
CA PHE A 98 4.77 -6.40 7.98
C PHE A 98 3.27 -6.39 8.29
N GLY A 99 2.53 -5.63 7.50
CA GLY A 99 1.09 -5.70 7.48
C GLY A 99 0.56 -6.83 6.61
N THR A 100 -0.74 -7.06 6.70
CA THR A 100 -1.43 -8.08 5.91
C THR A 100 -2.67 -7.53 5.26
N SER A 101 -3.05 -8.11 4.13
CA SER A 101 -4.30 -7.82 3.43
C SER A 101 -4.82 -9.11 2.80
N LYS A 102 -6.13 -9.24 2.71
CA LYS A 102 -6.76 -10.41 2.06
C LYS A 102 -6.54 -10.41 0.55
N PHE A 103 -6.51 -9.23 -0.02
CA PHE A 103 -6.39 -9.05 -1.47
C PHE A 103 -5.69 -7.72 -1.79
N VAL A 104 -4.81 -7.73 -2.78
CA VAL A 104 -4.17 -6.53 -3.34
C VAL A 104 -4.28 -6.60 -4.85
N GLU A 105 -4.81 -5.55 -5.45
CA GLU A 105 -4.86 -5.36 -6.89
C GLU A 105 -4.08 -4.10 -7.26
N SER A 106 -3.15 -4.22 -8.19
CA SER A 106 -2.33 -3.11 -8.65
C SER A 106 -2.42 -2.97 -10.16
N THR A 107 -2.75 -1.76 -10.60
CA THR A 107 -2.76 -1.33 -12.00
C THR A 107 -1.66 -0.30 -12.23
N LYS A 108 -1.57 0.26 -13.43
CA LYS A 108 -0.61 1.35 -13.71
C LYS A 108 -0.87 2.63 -12.90
N SER A 109 -2.13 2.90 -12.59
CA SER A 109 -2.57 4.17 -11.99
C SER A 109 -3.06 4.03 -10.56
N SER A 110 -3.37 2.84 -10.10
CA SER A 110 -3.95 2.62 -8.77
C SER A 110 -3.52 1.30 -8.16
N THR A 111 -3.47 1.27 -6.84
CA THR A 111 -3.30 0.04 -6.06
C THR A 111 -4.36 0.01 -4.96
N ILE A 112 -5.11 -1.08 -4.89
CA ILE A 112 -6.19 -1.27 -3.95
C ILE A 112 -5.81 -2.37 -2.96
N PHE A 113 -5.91 -2.07 -1.68
CA PHE A 113 -5.70 -3.01 -0.58
C PHE A 113 -7.05 -3.30 0.07
N VAL A 114 -7.43 -4.57 0.16
CA VAL A 114 -8.73 -4.99 0.70
C VAL A 114 -8.56 -5.92 1.87
N GLY A 115 -9.29 -5.64 2.96
CA GLY A 115 -9.30 -6.48 4.14
C GLY A 115 -7.94 -6.51 4.85
N GLY A 116 -7.40 -5.34 5.13
CA GLY A 116 -6.23 -5.17 5.99
C GLY A 116 -6.50 -5.65 7.41
N ASN A 117 -5.44 -5.95 8.14
CA ASN A 117 -5.52 -6.40 9.54
C ASN A 117 -5.24 -5.26 10.51
N ALA A 118 -5.88 -4.12 10.26
CA ALA A 118 -5.76 -2.97 11.14
C ALA A 118 -6.52 -3.18 12.46
N ASP A 119 -6.03 -2.56 13.50
CA ASP A 119 -6.78 -2.37 14.73
C ASP A 119 -7.84 -1.28 14.53
N VAL A 120 -9.11 -1.63 14.73
CA VAL A 120 -10.26 -0.73 14.48
C VAL A 120 -10.18 0.50 15.37
N GLU A 121 -9.81 0.35 16.63
CA GLU A 121 -9.68 1.46 17.59
C GLU A 121 -8.61 2.47 17.16
N SER A 122 -7.49 1.99 16.62
CA SER A 122 -6.43 2.83 16.07
C SER A 122 -6.89 3.61 14.84
N ILE A 123 -7.70 3.01 13.96
CA ILE A 123 -8.28 3.70 12.80
C ILE A 123 -9.27 4.78 13.26
N GLU A 124 -10.18 4.45 14.19
CA GLU A 124 -11.15 5.39 14.72
C GLU A 124 -10.48 6.59 15.40
N THR A 125 -9.46 6.33 16.22
CA THR A 125 -8.66 7.38 16.86
C THR A 125 -7.98 8.30 15.84
N LYS A 126 -7.43 7.73 14.76
CA LYS A 126 -6.83 8.52 13.67
C LYS A 126 -7.86 9.38 12.95
N ILE A 127 -9.05 8.83 12.67
CA ILE A 127 -10.16 9.58 12.04
C ILE A 127 -10.62 10.73 12.92
N GLU A 128 -10.76 10.53 14.23
CA GLU A 128 -11.13 11.60 15.16
C GLU A 128 -10.07 12.70 15.23
N SER A 129 -8.80 12.32 15.25
CA SER A 129 -7.69 13.28 15.17
C SER A 129 -7.75 14.11 13.89
N LEU A 130 -7.98 13.49 12.73
CA LEU A 130 -8.10 14.18 11.45
C LEU A 130 -9.32 15.11 11.39
N LYS A 131 -10.46 14.71 11.99
CA LYS A 131 -11.63 15.58 12.11
C LYS A 131 -11.34 16.83 12.94
N SER A 132 -10.66 16.65 14.06
CA SER A 132 -10.25 17.79 14.91
C SER A 132 -9.25 18.71 14.20
N GLU A 133 -8.41 18.17 13.33
CA GLU A 133 -7.47 18.95 12.51
C GLU A 133 -8.22 19.82 11.49
N ILE A 134 -9.29 19.31 10.86
CA ILE A 134 -10.14 20.11 9.95
C ILE A 134 -10.76 21.32 10.67
N GLU A 135 -11.19 21.16 11.92
CA GLU A 135 -11.86 22.22 12.67
C GLU A 135 -10.95 23.44 12.92
N VAL A 136 -9.64 23.23 12.96
CA VAL A 136 -8.64 24.28 13.22
C VAL A 136 -7.90 24.73 11.96
N THR A 137 -8.13 24.07 10.81
CA THR A 137 -7.46 24.36 9.54
C THR A 137 -8.27 25.40 8.76
N GLU A 138 -7.66 26.55 8.45
CA GLU A 138 -8.30 27.61 7.66
C GLU A 138 -8.10 27.43 6.14
N ASP A 139 -7.13 26.64 5.72
CA ASP A 139 -6.81 26.40 4.32
C ASP A 139 -7.74 25.33 3.72
N LEU A 140 -8.50 25.71 2.70
CA LEU A 140 -9.46 24.85 2.03
C LEU A 140 -8.79 23.66 1.31
N GLU A 141 -7.60 23.83 0.75
CA GLU A 141 -6.88 22.77 0.07
C GLU A 141 -6.37 21.73 1.07
N ALA A 142 -5.87 22.18 2.22
CA ALA A 142 -5.50 21.30 3.33
C ALA A 142 -6.72 20.56 3.87
N CYS A 143 -7.86 21.21 4.06
CA CYS A 143 -9.11 20.57 4.49
C CYS A 143 -9.57 19.48 3.52
N ASP A 144 -9.51 19.72 2.21
CA ASP A 144 -9.87 18.72 1.19
C ASP A 144 -8.93 17.49 1.25
N THR A 145 -7.64 17.73 1.45
CA THR A 145 -6.64 16.66 1.61
C THR A 145 -6.93 15.80 2.85
N ILE A 146 -7.21 16.43 3.98
CA ILE A 146 -7.56 15.75 5.23
C ILE A 146 -8.87 14.96 5.05
N GLN A 147 -9.87 15.57 4.40
CA GLN A 147 -11.15 14.90 4.12
C GLN A 147 -10.97 13.65 3.26
N LYS A 148 -10.10 13.68 2.23
CA LYS A 148 -9.76 12.52 1.40
C LYS A 148 -9.10 11.41 2.23
N ARG A 149 -8.25 11.76 3.20
CA ARG A 149 -7.64 10.80 4.12
C ARG A 149 -8.69 10.11 5.00
N ILE A 150 -9.60 10.89 5.59
CA ILE A 150 -10.71 10.35 6.39
C ILE A 150 -11.54 9.37 5.57
N VAL A 151 -11.90 9.73 4.33
CA VAL A 151 -12.67 8.85 3.43
C VAL A 151 -11.91 7.55 3.16
N ARG A 152 -10.61 7.60 2.89
CA ARG A 152 -9.79 6.40 2.65
C ARG A 152 -9.73 5.48 3.87
N LEU A 153 -9.60 6.04 5.06
CA LEU A 153 -9.55 5.27 6.31
C LEU A 153 -10.90 4.69 6.73
N ALA A 154 -11.97 5.47 6.55
CA ALA A 154 -13.34 5.09 6.96
C ALA A 154 -14.04 4.17 5.95
N SER A 155 -13.64 4.20 4.67
CA SER A 155 -14.35 3.51 3.60
C SER A 155 -13.92 2.06 3.47
N GLY A 156 -14.89 1.17 3.44
CA GLY A 156 -14.70 -0.18 2.92
C GLY A 156 -14.54 -0.15 1.39
N VAL A 157 -13.77 -1.09 0.86
CA VAL A 157 -13.66 -1.27 -0.59
C VAL A 157 -14.62 -2.36 -1.04
N ALA A 158 -15.55 -2.02 -1.94
CA ALA A 158 -16.39 -2.99 -2.63
C ALA A 158 -15.68 -3.45 -3.91
N VAL A 159 -15.49 -4.75 -4.07
CA VAL A 159 -14.89 -5.33 -5.28
C VAL A 159 -15.98 -6.04 -6.09
N ILE A 160 -16.29 -5.50 -7.26
CA ILE A 160 -17.20 -6.12 -8.20
C ILE A 160 -16.38 -6.94 -9.20
N ARG A 161 -16.52 -8.26 -9.15
CA ARG A 161 -15.85 -9.15 -10.10
C ARG A 161 -16.76 -9.41 -11.30
N VAL A 162 -16.25 -9.05 -12.47
CA VAL A 162 -16.97 -9.22 -13.73
C VAL A 162 -16.39 -10.42 -14.48
N GLY A 163 -17.26 -11.28 -14.97
CA GLY A 163 -16.91 -12.43 -15.82
C GLY A 163 -17.69 -12.45 -17.12
N GLY A 164 -17.13 -13.07 -18.13
CA GLY A 164 -17.75 -13.28 -19.45
C GLY A 164 -17.21 -14.54 -20.10
N SER A 165 -17.93 -15.04 -21.11
CA SER A 165 -17.51 -16.20 -21.88
C SER A 165 -16.34 -15.88 -22.84
N THR A 166 -16.16 -14.60 -23.16
CA THR A 166 -15.07 -14.08 -24.00
C THR A 166 -14.47 -12.84 -23.36
N GLU A 167 -13.23 -12.52 -23.73
CA GLU A 167 -12.53 -11.32 -23.28
C GLU A 167 -13.27 -10.03 -23.68
N VAL A 168 -13.85 -10.01 -24.86
CA VAL A 168 -14.63 -8.88 -25.37
C VAL A 168 -15.88 -8.65 -24.52
N GLU A 169 -16.62 -9.70 -24.22
CA GLU A 169 -17.81 -9.65 -23.36
C GLU A 169 -17.47 -9.18 -21.95
N MET A 170 -16.38 -9.68 -21.39
CA MET A 170 -15.90 -9.29 -20.08
C MET A 170 -15.52 -7.80 -20.04
N THR A 171 -14.83 -7.32 -21.07
CA THR A 171 -14.43 -5.91 -21.20
C THR A 171 -15.64 -5.00 -21.36
N GLU A 172 -16.62 -5.39 -22.18
CA GLU A 172 -17.85 -4.63 -22.36
C GLU A 172 -18.65 -4.52 -21.04
N LYS A 173 -18.81 -5.63 -20.33
CA LYS A 173 -19.47 -5.63 -19.00
C LYS A 173 -18.73 -4.77 -17.99
N LYS A 174 -17.40 -4.81 -18.00
CA LYS A 174 -16.58 -3.97 -17.14
C LYS A 174 -16.84 -2.49 -17.42
N HIS A 175 -16.79 -2.06 -18.66
CA HIS A 175 -17.05 -0.66 -19.04
C HIS A 175 -18.46 -0.21 -18.65
N ARG A 176 -19.49 -1.05 -18.85
CA ARG A 176 -20.85 -0.72 -18.42
C ARG A 176 -20.99 -0.51 -16.92
N ILE A 177 -20.24 -1.27 -16.12
CA ILE A 177 -20.24 -1.11 -14.66
C ILE A 177 -19.47 0.14 -14.27
N GLU A 178 -18.32 0.40 -14.91
CA GLU A 178 -17.54 1.62 -14.70
C GLU A 178 -18.33 2.89 -15.03
N ASP A 179 -19.13 2.85 -16.10
CA ASP A 179 -20.01 3.96 -16.52
C ASP A 179 -21.21 4.16 -15.58
N ALA A 180 -21.58 3.15 -14.79
CA ALA A 180 -22.70 3.20 -13.84
C ALA A 180 -22.28 3.62 -12.41
N LEU A 181 -20.97 3.70 -12.12
CA LEU A 181 -20.41 4.08 -10.84
C LEU A 181 -20.10 5.57 -10.78
#